data_c49b354a0ee50e8867c42ce64ff43113
#
_entry.id   c49b354a0ee50e8867c42ce64ff43113
#
_cell.length_a   1.000
_cell.length_b   1.000
_cell.length_c   1.000
_cell.angle_alpha   90.00
_cell.angle_beta   90.00
_cell.angle_gamma   90.00
#
_symmetry.space_group_name_H-M   'P 1'
#
loop_
_entity.id
_entity.type
_entity.pdbx_description
1 polymer ?
#
loop_
_entity_poly.entity_id
_entity_poly.type
_entity_poly.pdbx_seq_one_letter_code
_entity_poly.pdbx_strand_id
1 'polypeptide(L)'
;YRSLSNGQLENIVRRVKDTFGDKLYIPGHHYQKDEVVQFADATGDSLKLAQIAASNHTAQKIVFCGVHFMAETADILTGDDQDVILPDPMAGCSMADMANSYQLNAAWQNLTAPYGDSIIPVTYVNSTAAIKAFVGEHGGVVVTSGNAKKIVTWALNQAKHLLFLPDQYLGRNTAMALG
;
A
#
# COMPACT_ATOMS: atom_id res chain seq x y z
N TYR A 1 -26.53 7.77 -9.85
CA TYR A 1 -25.30 7.91 -10.65
C TYR A 1 -25.28 7.00 -11.86
N ARG A 2 -25.79 5.74 -11.78
CA ARG A 2 -25.74 4.74 -12.87
C ARG A 2 -26.45 5.17 -14.16
N SER A 3 -27.35 6.16 -14.11
CA SER A 3 -28.09 6.69 -15.25
C SER A 3 -27.46 7.96 -15.87
N LEU A 4 -26.37 8.45 -15.30
CA LEU A 4 -25.70 9.66 -15.76
C LEU A 4 -24.69 9.38 -16.85
N SER A 5 -24.55 10.27 -17.81
CA SER A 5 -23.48 10.23 -18.80
C SER A 5 -22.12 10.58 -18.16
N ASN A 6 -21.02 10.19 -18.81
CA ASN A 6 -19.68 10.53 -18.34
C ASN A 6 -19.52 12.04 -18.15
N GLY A 7 -19.96 12.87 -19.09
CA GLY A 7 -19.88 14.33 -18.96
C GLY A 7 -20.68 14.90 -17.78
N GLN A 8 -21.81 14.28 -17.42
CA GLN A 8 -22.56 14.65 -16.22
C GLN A 8 -21.81 14.27 -14.95
N LEU A 9 -21.18 13.08 -14.93
CA LEU A 9 -20.34 12.63 -13.81
C LEU A 9 -19.13 13.53 -13.64
N GLU A 10 -18.43 13.85 -14.72
CA GLU A 10 -17.28 14.76 -14.70
C GLU A 10 -17.65 16.13 -14.12
N ASN A 11 -18.77 16.71 -14.54
CA ASN A 11 -19.24 17.98 -14.01
C ASN A 11 -19.56 17.92 -12.51
N ILE A 12 -20.05 16.78 -12.03
CA ILE A 12 -20.30 16.57 -10.60
C ILE A 12 -18.96 16.53 -9.84
N VAL A 13 -18.00 15.76 -10.32
CA VAL A 13 -16.67 15.65 -9.67
C VAL A 13 -15.98 17.02 -9.62
N ARG A 14 -16.00 17.80 -10.71
CA ARG A 14 -15.42 19.16 -10.74
C ARG A 14 -16.07 20.07 -9.69
N ARG A 15 -17.41 20.09 -9.62
CA ARG A 15 -18.12 20.88 -8.62
C ARG A 15 -17.79 20.47 -7.19
N VAL A 16 -17.62 19.16 -6.93
CA VAL A 16 -17.21 18.69 -5.62
C VAL A 16 -15.81 19.18 -5.29
N LYS A 17 -14.85 19.05 -6.23
CA LYS A 17 -13.50 19.59 -6.05
C LYS A 17 -13.52 21.10 -5.76
N ASP A 18 -14.27 21.87 -6.53
CA ASP A 18 -14.40 23.32 -6.33
C ASP A 18 -15.01 23.66 -4.95
N THR A 19 -15.99 22.86 -4.49
CA THR A 19 -16.66 23.08 -3.20
C THR A 19 -15.75 22.79 -2.02
N PHE A 20 -14.96 21.72 -2.09
CA PHE A 20 -14.05 21.32 -1.01
C PHE A 20 -12.71 22.07 -1.05
N GLY A 21 -12.30 22.53 -2.24
CA GLY A 21 -11.01 23.20 -2.42
C GLY A 21 -9.85 22.38 -1.86
N ASP A 22 -8.98 23.03 -1.11
CA ASP A 22 -7.77 22.41 -0.53
C ASP A 22 -8.06 21.32 0.53
N LYS A 23 -9.32 21.20 0.97
CA LYS A 23 -9.74 20.15 1.91
C LYS A 23 -9.93 18.78 1.28
N LEU A 24 -9.97 18.71 -0.06
CA LEU A 24 -10.06 17.49 -0.83
C LEU A 24 -8.78 17.25 -1.61
N TYR A 25 -8.22 16.06 -1.46
CA TYR A 25 -7.05 15.62 -2.23
C TYR A 25 -7.33 14.29 -2.90
N ILE A 26 -7.00 14.16 -4.18
CA ILE A 26 -7.29 12.96 -4.98
C ILE A 26 -5.96 12.39 -5.53
N PRO A 27 -5.28 11.51 -4.80
CA PRO A 27 -4.16 10.73 -5.37
C PRO A 27 -4.70 9.66 -6.30
N GLY A 28 -4.15 9.57 -7.52
CA GLY A 28 -4.54 8.59 -8.54
C GLY A 28 -3.37 7.71 -8.95
N HIS A 29 -3.51 6.38 -8.82
CA HIS A 29 -2.47 5.48 -9.29
C HIS A 29 -2.36 5.53 -10.83
N HIS A 30 -1.16 5.51 -11.36
CA HIS A 30 -0.87 5.73 -12.78
C HIS A 30 -1.53 4.73 -13.75
N TYR A 31 -2.05 3.60 -13.27
CA TYR A 31 -2.78 2.66 -14.11
C TYR A 31 -4.30 2.91 -14.18
N GLN A 32 -4.79 3.91 -13.45
CA GLN A 32 -6.20 4.28 -13.53
C GLN A 32 -6.55 4.79 -14.94
N LYS A 33 -7.82 4.62 -15.35
CA LYS A 33 -8.32 5.11 -16.63
C LYS A 33 -8.22 6.63 -16.70
N ASP A 34 -8.04 7.15 -17.91
CA ASP A 34 -7.93 8.59 -18.16
C ASP A 34 -9.13 9.38 -17.61
N GLU A 35 -10.34 8.78 -17.67
CA GLU A 35 -11.56 9.37 -17.13
C GLU A 35 -11.51 9.57 -15.60
N VAL A 36 -10.66 8.84 -14.90
CA VAL A 36 -10.44 8.98 -13.45
C VAL A 36 -9.22 9.85 -13.19
N VAL A 37 -8.09 9.57 -13.85
CA VAL A 37 -6.81 10.27 -13.65
C VAL A 37 -6.91 11.77 -13.93
N GLN A 38 -7.78 12.20 -14.83
CA GLN A 38 -7.99 13.62 -15.11
C GLN A 38 -8.40 14.45 -13.88
N PHE A 39 -8.88 13.83 -12.81
CA PHE A 39 -9.26 14.50 -11.55
C PHE A 39 -8.20 14.41 -10.47
N ALA A 40 -7.15 13.61 -10.70
CA ALA A 40 -6.10 13.40 -9.71
C ALA A 40 -5.27 14.67 -9.50
N ASP A 41 -4.97 14.97 -8.25
CA ASP A 41 -4.07 16.06 -7.86
C ASP A 41 -2.60 15.62 -7.89
N ALA A 42 -2.35 14.30 -7.80
CA ALA A 42 -1.06 13.69 -8.08
C ALA A 42 -1.24 12.29 -8.66
N THR A 43 -0.28 11.88 -9.49
CA THR A 43 -0.19 10.53 -10.04
C THR A 43 1.16 9.90 -9.69
N GLY A 44 1.19 8.57 -9.52
CA GLY A 44 2.42 7.86 -9.18
C GLY A 44 2.21 6.40 -8.81
N ASP A 45 3.23 5.80 -8.19
CA ASP A 45 3.15 4.47 -7.61
C ASP A 45 2.52 4.47 -6.19
N SER A 46 2.23 3.27 -5.69
CA SER A 46 1.48 3.07 -4.45
C SER A 46 2.08 3.78 -3.24
N LEU A 47 3.38 3.55 -2.95
CA LEU A 47 4.03 4.10 -1.77
C LEU A 47 4.26 5.60 -1.92
N LYS A 48 4.66 6.05 -3.10
CA LYS A 48 4.89 7.46 -3.36
C LYS A 48 3.62 8.29 -3.20
N LEU A 49 2.48 7.79 -3.70
CA LEU A 49 1.19 8.46 -3.53
C LEU A 49 0.76 8.53 -2.06
N ALA A 50 0.96 7.45 -1.30
CA ALA A 50 0.67 7.44 0.14
C ALA A 50 1.54 8.48 0.89
N GLN A 51 2.83 8.57 0.56
CA GLN A 51 3.74 9.57 1.14
C GLN A 51 3.36 11.01 0.76
N ILE A 52 2.95 11.24 -0.50
CA ILE A 52 2.48 12.55 -0.93
C ILE A 52 1.18 12.92 -0.20
N ALA A 53 0.24 11.98 -0.08
CA ALA A 53 -0.99 12.19 0.68
C ALA A 53 -0.69 12.57 2.14
N ALA A 54 0.19 11.83 2.81
CA ALA A 54 0.61 12.09 4.18
C ALA A 54 1.31 13.45 4.36
N SER A 55 1.98 13.96 3.33
CA SER A 55 2.61 15.29 3.38
C SER A 55 1.64 16.45 3.14
N ASN A 56 0.41 16.17 2.72
CA ASN A 56 -0.63 17.19 2.51
C ASN A 56 -1.46 17.36 3.80
N HIS A 57 -0.99 18.21 4.70
CA HIS A 57 -1.64 18.46 5.99
C HIS A 57 -2.89 19.36 5.89
N THR A 58 -3.22 19.90 4.72
CA THR A 58 -4.41 20.74 4.51
C THR A 58 -5.65 19.93 4.18
N ALA A 59 -5.46 18.81 3.46
CA ALA A 59 -6.55 17.95 3.04
C ALA A 59 -7.15 17.22 4.24
N GLN A 60 -8.47 17.29 4.38
CA GLN A 60 -9.26 16.55 5.37
C GLN A 60 -9.86 15.27 4.76
N LYS A 61 -10.06 15.25 3.45
CA LYS A 61 -10.62 14.13 2.69
C LYS A 61 -9.65 13.75 1.58
N ILE A 62 -9.18 12.52 1.61
CA ILE A 62 -8.25 11.95 0.63
C ILE A 62 -8.98 10.85 -0.12
N VAL A 63 -9.41 11.12 -1.35
CA VAL A 63 -10.07 10.12 -2.19
C VAL A 63 -9.03 9.37 -3.01
N PHE A 64 -8.64 8.20 -2.53
CA PHE A 64 -7.55 7.44 -3.12
C PHE A 64 -8.05 6.61 -4.32
N CYS A 65 -7.74 7.04 -5.54
CA CYS A 65 -8.06 6.31 -6.76
C CYS A 65 -7.00 5.23 -7.03
N GLY A 66 -7.20 4.08 -6.43
CA GLY A 66 -6.31 2.92 -6.48
C GLY A 66 -7.03 1.66 -6.00
N VAL A 67 -6.28 0.75 -5.39
CA VAL A 67 -6.82 -0.48 -4.79
C VAL A 67 -6.65 -0.45 -3.27
N HIS A 68 -7.31 -1.39 -2.59
CA HIS A 68 -7.49 -1.42 -1.14
C HIS A 68 -6.19 -1.22 -0.35
N PHE A 69 -5.13 -2.01 -0.61
CA PHE A 69 -3.87 -1.89 0.14
C PHE A 69 -3.18 -0.53 -0.01
N MET A 70 -3.44 0.20 -1.11
CA MET A 70 -2.89 1.54 -1.34
C MET A 70 -3.59 2.57 -0.45
N ALA A 71 -4.93 2.49 -0.37
CA ALA A 71 -5.72 3.32 0.54
C ALA A 71 -5.34 3.05 1.99
N GLU A 72 -5.23 1.78 2.41
CA GLU A 72 -4.73 1.40 3.74
C GLU A 72 -3.33 1.97 4.01
N THR A 73 -2.42 1.92 3.03
CA THR A 73 -1.07 2.48 3.20
C THR A 73 -1.11 4.00 3.37
N ALA A 74 -1.99 4.69 2.65
CA ALA A 74 -2.18 6.12 2.83
C ALA A 74 -2.76 6.44 4.22
N ASP A 75 -3.75 5.67 4.66
CA ASP A 75 -4.40 5.83 5.97
C ASP A 75 -3.42 5.62 7.13
N ILE A 76 -2.53 4.61 7.04
CA ILE A 76 -1.44 4.39 8.02
C ILE A 76 -0.48 5.58 8.13
N LEU A 77 -0.27 6.31 7.04
CA LEU A 77 0.72 7.39 6.98
C LEU A 77 0.13 8.78 7.21
N THR A 78 -1.18 8.95 7.07
CA THR A 78 -1.90 10.22 7.27
C THR A 78 -2.23 10.46 8.75
N GLY A 79 -2.64 11.68 9.10
CA GLY A 79 -3.01 12.03 10.45
C GLY A 79 -4.46 11.65 10.79
N ASP A 80 -4.77 11.60 12.08
CA ASP A 80 -6.11 11.26 12.63
C ASP A 80 -7.22 12.23 12.19
N ASP A 81 -6.86 13.41 11.71
CA ASP A 81 -7.77 14.45 11.20
C ASP A 81 -8.03 14.34 9.68
N GLN A 82 -7.48 13.31 9.05
CA GLN A 82 -7.60 13.04 7.62
C GLN A 82 -8.37 11.72 7.37
N ASP A 83 -9.43 11.77 6.58
CA ASP A 83 -10.16 10.57 6.17
C ASP A 83 -9.67 10.09 4.81
N VAL A 84 -9.17 8.86 4.74
CA VAL A 84 -8.83 8.20 3.48
C VAL A 84 -10.03 7.41 2.97
N ILE A 85 -10.50 7.74 1.78
CA ILE A 85 -11.70 7.19 1.16
C ILE A 85 -11.32 6.39 -0.08
N LEU A 86 -11.65 5.11 -0.10
CA LEU A 86 -11.54 4.26 -1.27
C LEU A 86 -12.89 4.23 -2.01
N PRO A 87 -12.98 4.74 -3.25
CA PRO A 87 -14.26 4.85 -3.98
C PRO A 87 -14.93 3.51 -4.24
N ASP A 88 -14.15 2.45 -4.46
CA ASP A 88 -14.63 1.08 -4.62
C ASP A 88 -13.96 0.15 -3.60
N PRO A 89 -14.67 -0.21 -2.51
CA PRO A 89 -14.12 -1.11 -1.49
C PRO A 89 -13.76 -2.52 -2.02
N MET A 90 -14.31 -2.90 -3.17
CA MET A 90 -14.03 -4.18 -3.82
C MET A 90 -12.82 -4.12 -4.77
N ALA A 91 -12.20 -2.95 -4.94
CA ALA A 91 -10.98 -2.81 -5.73
C ALA A 91 -9.81 -3.49 -5.02
N GLY A 92 -9.63 -4.77 -5.26
CA GLY A 92 -8.58 -5.61 -4.69
C GLY A 92 -7.32 -5.70 -5.54
N CYS A 93 -6.31 -6.39 -5.00
CA CYS A 93 -5.06 -6.71 -5.69
C CYS A 93 -4.70 -8.16 -5.43
N SER A 94 -4.70 -8.99 -6.48
CA SER A 94 -4.39 -10.42 -6.36
C SER A 94 -3.03 -10.71 -5.71
N MET A 95 -2.07 -9.81 -5.87
CA MET A 95 -0.76 -9.92 -5.22
C MET A 95 -0.84 -9.66 -3.72
N ALA A 96 -1.60 -8.63 -3.30
CA ALA A 96 -1.81 -8.35 -1.88
C ALA A 96 -2.59 -9.47 -1.18
N ASP A 97 -3.43 -10.18 -1.93
CA ASP A 97 -4.28 -11.28 -1.45
C ASP A 97 -3.55 -12.64 -1.40
N MET A 98 -2.27 -12.72 -1.85
CA MET A 98 -1.48 -13.96 -1.80
C MET A 98 -1.18 -14.45 -0.38
N ALA A 99 -1.22 -13.58 0.62
CA ALA A 99 -1.06 -13.92 2.02
C ALA A 99 -2.11 -13.20 2.88
N ASN A 100 -2.61 -13.89 3.88
CA ASN A 100 -3.50 -13.33 4.90
C ASN A 100 -2.93 -13.54 6.30
N SER A 101 -3.51 -12.87 7.30
CA SER A 101 -3.04 -12.93 8.68
C SER A 101 -3.03 -14.35 9.27
N TYR A 102 -3.98 -15.21 8.89
CA TYR A 102 -4.03 -16.59 9.37
C TYR A 102 -2.83 -17.39 8.86
N GLN A 103 -2.55 -17.31 7.55
CA GLN A 103 -1.40 -17.97 6.91
C GLN A 103 -0.08 -17.44 7.48
N LEU A 104 0.00 -16.11 7.68
CA LEU A 104 1.18 -15.48 8.25
C LEU A 104 1.45 -15.96 9.68
N ASN A 105 0.45 -15.97 10.55
CA ASN A 105 0.60 -16.44 11.93
C ASN A 105 1.03 -17.93 11.99
N ALA A 106 0.42 -18.78 11.18
CA ALA A 106 0.79 -20.19 11.09
C ALA A 106 2.23 -20.37 10.59
N ALA A 107 2.64 -19.64 9.56
CA ALA A 107 4.00 -19.67 9.04
C ALA A 107 5.01 -19.17 10.08
N TRP A 108 4.69 -18.09 10.78
CA TRP A 108 5.53 -17.52 11.83
C TRP A 108 5.78 -18.49 12.97
N GLN A 109 4.72 -19.12 13.50
CA GLN A 109 4.84 -20.13 14.55
C GLN A 109 5.72 -21.32 14.12
N ASN A 110 5.52 -21.81 12.89
CA ASN A 110 6.31 -22.92 12.36
C ASN A 110 7.78 -22.57 12.16
N LEU A 111 8.09 -21.32 11.82
CA LEU A 111 9.45 -20.86 11.59
C LEU A 111 10.16 -20.47 12.89
N THR A 112 9.48 -19.84 13.83
CA THR A 112 10.07 -19.45 15.11
C THR A 112 10.39 -20.66 16.02
N ALA A 113 9.64 -21.75 15.88
CA ALA A 113 9.93 -22.99 16.63
C ALA A 113 11.38 -23.49 16.44
N PRO A 114 11.91 -23.68 15.21
CA PRO A 114 13.29 -24.09 14.99
C PRO A 114 14.31 -22.96 14.98
N TYR A 115 13.94 -21.72 14.63
CA TYR A 115 14.87 -20.62 14.36
C TYR A 115 14.86 -19.50 15.40
N GLY A 116 13.85 -19.47 16.29
CA GLY A 116 13.73 -18.47 17.36
C GLY A 116 13.77 -17.04 16.81
N ASP A 117 14.49 -16.16 17.50
CA ASP A 117 14.62 -14.73 17.17
C ASP A 117 15.57 -14.46 15.98
N SER A 118 16.03 -15.51 15.29
CA SER A 118 16.93 -15.34 14.15
C SER A 118 16.21 -15.08 12.82
N ILE A 119 14.90 -14.80 12.86
CA ILE A 119 14.05 -14.49 11.68
C ILE A 119 13.60 -13.04 11.73
N ILE A 120 13.66 -12.36 10.60
CA ILE A 120 13.06 -11.05 10.40
C ILE A 120 11.99 -11.10 9.28
N PRO A 121 10.78 -10.59 9.50
CA PRO A 121 9.77 -10.52 8.45
C PRO A 121 9.97 -9.27 7.58
N VAL A 122 9.78 -9.40 6.28
CA VAL A 122 9.75 -8.28 5.32
C VAL A 122 8.53 -8.44 4.45
N THR A 123 7.74 -7.38 4.30
CA THR A 123 6.57 -7.42 3.42
C THR A 123 6.70 -6.47 2.26
N TYR A 124 6.28 -6.94 1.10
CA TYR A 124 6.10 -6.07 -0.06
C TYR A 124 4.94 -5.09 0.19
N VAL A 125 5.04 -3.88 -0.31
CA VAL A 125 4.01 -2.84 -0.13
C VAL A 125 2.62 -3.31 -0.55
N ASN A 126 2.52 -4.21 -1.54
CA ASN A 126 1.30 -4.89 -1.94
C ASN A 126 0.93 -5.98 -0.92
N SER A 127 0.51 -5.56 0.25
CA SER A 127 0.04 -6.39 1.36
C SER A 127 -0.99 -5.61 2.17
N THR A 128 -1.81 -6.30 2.96
CA THR A 128 -2.82 -5.66 3.81
C THR A 128 -2.19 -4.91 4.99
N ALA A 129 -2.93 -3.96 5.57
CA ALA A 129 -2.52 -3.25 6.77
C ALA A 129 -2.21 -4.22 7.93
N ALA A 130 -2.98 -5.28 8.08
CA ALA A 130 -2.77 -6.31 9.12
C ALA A 130 -1.42 -7.02 8.97
N ILE A 131 -0.98 -7.33 7.74
CA ILE A 131 0.35 -7.90 7.48
C ILE A 131 1.44 -6.88 7.77
N LYS A 132 1.26 -5.62 7.38
CA LYS A 132 2.21 -4.54 7.67
C LYS A 132 2.38 -4.32 9.18
N ALA A 133 1.28 -4.33 9.93
CA ALA A 133 1.29 -4.22 11.39
C ALA A 133 2.09 -5.36 12.02
N PHE A 134 1.79 -6.61 11.66
CA PHE A 134 2.53 -7.78 12.11
C PHE A 134 4.04 -7.66 11.84
N VAL A 135 4.40 -7.25 10.63
CA VAL A 135 5.81 -7.10 10.23
C VAL A 135 6.49 -6.03 11.08
N GLY A 136 5.83 -4.89 11.34
CA GLY A 136 6.33 -3.82 12.21
C GLY A 136 6.51 -4.28 13.66
N GLU A 137 5.54 -4.99 14.23
CA GLU A 137 5.59 -5.55 15.58
C GLU A 137 6.75 -6.53 15.79
N HIS A 138 7.19 -7.19 14.72
CA HIS A 138 8.30 -8.15 14.74
C HIS A 138 9.64 -7.56 14.23
N GLY A 139 9.77 -6.25 14.24
CA GLY A 139 11.02 -5.55 13.88
C GLY A 139 11.36 -5.57 12.38
N GLY A 140 10.39 -5.95 11.55
CA GLY A 140 10.54 -5.99 10.10
C GLY A 140 10.21 -4.67 9.41
N VAL A 141 10.18 -4.69 8.09
CA VAL A 141 9.96 -3.48 7.27
C VAL A 141 9.14 -3.77 6.02
N VAL A 142 8.57 -2.70 5.46
CA VAL A 142 7.89 -2.70 4.17
C VAL A 142 8.89 -2.42 3.05
N VAL A 143 8.77 -3.15 1.94
CA VAL A 143 9.66 -3.06 0.77
C VAL A 143 8.86 -2.75 -0.50
N THR A 144 9.48 -2.07 -1.45
CA THR A 144 9.01 -1.93 -2.83
C THR A 144 9.92 -2.70 -3.78
N SER A 145 9.47 -2.96 -5.01
CA SER A 145 10.33 -3.59 -6.03
C SER A 145 11.62 -2.81 -6.28
N GLY A 146 11.55 -1.47 -6.22
CA GLY A 146 12.69 -0.59 -6.46
C GLY A 146 13.76 -0.61 -5.36
N ASN A 147 13.41 -0.97 -4.12
CA ASN A 147 14.34 -0.99 -2.99
C ASN A 147 14.57 -2.39 -2.40
N ALA A 148 14.00 -3.44 -3.01
CA ALA A 148 14.00 -4.82 -2.49
C ALA A 148 15.43 -5.31 -2.17
N LYS A 149 16.38 -5.14 -3.09
CA LYS A 149 17.77 -5.56 -2.89
C LYS A 149 18.39 -4.91 -1.65
N LYS A 150 18.22 -3.60 -1.48
CA LYS A 150 18.75 -2.85 -0.33
C LYS A 150 18.12 -3.32 0.98
N ILE A 151 16.83 -3.51 1.01
CA ILE A 151 16.08 -3.92 2.21
C ILE A 151 16.39 -5.35 2.59
N VAL A 152 16.43 -6.29 1.62
CA VAL A 152 16.80 -7.69 1.90
C VAL A 152 18.23 -7.78 2.43
N THR A 153 19.18 -7.01 1.87
CA THR A 153 20.55 -6.93 2.41
C THR A 153 20.54 -6.43 3.87
N TRP A 154 19.77 -5.38 4.16
CA TRP A 154 19.63 -4.86 5.51
C TRP A 154 19.06 -5.91 6.45
N ALA A 155 17.98 -6.60 6.05
CA ALA A 155 17.33 -7.63 6.86
C ALA A 155 18.26 -8.80 7.19
N LEU A 156 19.02 -9.27 6.22
CA LEU A 156 20.00 -10.35 6.40
C LEU A 156 21.21 -9.95 7.29
N ASN A 157 21.46 -8.66 7.45
CA ASN A 157 22.42 -8.16 8.44
C ASN A 157 21.85 -8.11 9.87
N GLN A 158 20.53 -8.14 10.03
CA GLN A 158 19.85 -8.15 11.33
C GLN A 158 19.57 -9.58 11.83
N ALA A 159 19.25 -10.49 10.91
CA ALA A 159 18.86 -11.86 11.24
C ALA A 159 19.38 -12.85 10.20
N LYS A 160 19.55 -14.11 10.61
CA LYS A 160 20.05 -15.18 9.72
C LYS A 160 19.00 -15.65 8.70
N HIS A 161 17.74 -15.48 9.03
CA HIS A 161 16.62 -15.94 8.21
C HIS A 161 15.68 -14.77 7.91
N LEU A 162 15.05 -14.82 6.74
CA LEU A 162 14.14 -13.82 6.26
C LEU A 162 12.81 -14.47 5.87
N LEU A 163 11.70 -13.98 6.42
CA LEU A 163 10.37 -14.29 5.94
C LEU A 163 9.89 -13.17 5.02
N PHE A 164 9.85 -13.43 3.70
CA PHE A 164 9.41 -12.45 2.71
C PHE A 164 7.96 -12.69 2.31
N LEU A 165 7.14 -11.63 2.33
CA LEU A 165 5.69 -11.65 2.11
C LEU A 165 5.27 -10.58 1.09
N PRO A 166 4.10 -10.73 0.44
CA PRO A 166 3.43 -11.98 0.11
C PRO A 166 4.00 -12.58 -1.18
N ASP A 167 4.73 -11.79 -2.00
CA ASP A 167 5.24 -12.18 -3.31
C ASP A 167 6.54 -12.99 -3.18
N GLN A 168 6.39 -14.32 -3.29
CA GLN A 168 7.51 -15.24 -3.25
C GLN A 168 8.54 -15.01 -4.38
N TYR A 169 8.11 -14.51 -5.53
CA TYR A 169 9.00 -14.29 -6.68
C TYR A 169 9.90 -13.08 -6.48
N LEU A 170 9.35 -11.97 -5.98
CA LEU A 170 10.15 -10.82 -5.63
C LEU A 170 11.20 -11.18 -4.56
N GLY A 171 10.79 -11.88 -3.51
CA GLY A 171 11.70 -12.33 -2.44
C GLY A 171 12.79 -13.25 -2.97
N ARG A 172 12.41 -14.32 -3.67
CA ARG A 172 13.34 -15.32 -4.25
C ARG A 172 14.32 -14.68 -5.24
N ASN A 173 13.81 -13.90 -6.20
CA ASN A 173 14.65 -13.30 -7.23
C ASN A 173 15.62 -12.29 -6.62
N THR A 174 15.19 -11.55 -5.59
CA THR A 174 16.06 -10.62 -4.86
C THR A 174 17.17 -11.38 -4.11
N ALA A 175 16.83 -12.47 -3.43
CA ALA A 175 17.81 -13.30 -2.74
C ALA A 175 18.84 -13.90 -3.72
N MET A 176 18.38 -14.44 -4.86
CA MET A 176 19.27 -14.97 -5.91
C MET A 176 20.20 -13.91 -6.49
N ALA A 177 19.76 -12.65 -6.59
CA ALA A 177 20.57 -11.54 -7.08
C ALA A 177 21.61 -11.03 -6.06
N LEU A 178 21.51 -11.51 -4.82
CA LEU A 178 22.47 -11.18 -3.75
C LEU A 178 23.55 -12.29 -3.56
N GLY A 179 23.34 -13.48 -4.10
CA GLY A 179 24.23 -14.66 -4.03
C GLY A 179 23.70 -15.66 -3.01
#